data_d3d97ed31b7209ad9e26070151e7f43f
#
_entry.id   d3d97ed31b7209ad9e26070151e7f43f
#
_cell.length_a   1.000
_cell.length_b   1.000
_cell.length_c   1.000
_cell.angle_alpha   90.00
_cell.angle_beta   90.00
_cell.angle_gamma   90.00
#
_symmetry.space_group_name_H-M   'P 1'
#
loop_
_entity.id
_entity.type
_entity.pdbx_description
1 polymer ?
#
loop_
_entity_poly.entity_id
_entity_poly.type
_entity_poly.pdbx_seq_one_letter_code
_entity_poly.pdbx_strand_id
1 'polypeptide(L)'
;MKKESSKNGRVQNEAVAAAREERRRIFRELHDRALQLLSSVRLRAEVCRREFIRDPTALEKELLIIEENTELAVAEIRRLLSESQAETDLVAGTLERRLREEMEIFRSRSGLQLTFHCAIDSHSLPYSVERELYFTLREGVINAVRHSRASELRLALSHENGTCKASLEDNGTGFDLASTEGGSHYGLRIMRERIEKLGGQFAIDTAPGKGTRISMCIPTE
;
A
#
# COMPACT_ATOMS: atom_id res chain seq x y z
N MET A 1 -8.25 43.41 -15.54
CA MET A 1 -6.95 42.71 -15.67
C MET A 1 -6.09 42.69 -14.39
N LYS A 2 -5.97 43.71 -13.54
CA LYS A 2 -5.13 43.66 -12.31
C LYS A 2 -5.68 42.81 -11.15
N LYS A 3 -6.98 42.50 -11.08
CA LYS A 3 -7.59 41.71 -10.00
C LYS A 3 -7.48 40.16 -10.18
N GLU A 4 -7.36 39.69 -11.40
CA GLU A 4 -7.20 38.25 -11.72
C GLU A 4 -5.77 37.76 -11.48
N SER A 5 -4.77 38.59 -11.76
CA SER A 5 -3.35 38.25 -11.49
C SER A 5 -3.06 38.13 -9.99
N SER A 6 -3.74 38.89 -9.13
CA SER A 6 -3.60 38.84 -7.67
C SER A 6 -4.28 37.60 -7.07
N LYS A 7 -5.38 37.10 -7.65
CA LYS A 7 -6.05 35.87 -7.22
C LYS A 7 -5.23 34.62 -7.55
N ASN A 8 -4.65 34.56 -8.75
CA ASN A 8 -3.80 33.44 -9.17
C ASN A 8 -2.53 33.32 -8.31
N GLY A 9 -1.91 34.45 -7.94
CA GLY A 9 -0.74 34.45 -7.07
C GLY A 9 -1.03 33.99 -5.63
N ARG A 10 -2.24 34.28 -5.12
CA ARG A 10 -2.67 33.81 -3.80
C ARG A 10 -2.94 32.30 -3.78
N VAL A 11 -3.64 31.78 -4.76
CA VAL A 11 -3.94 30.34 -4.91
C VAL A 11 -2.65 29.54 -5.09
N GLN A 12 -1.69 30.03 -5.87
CA GLN A 12 -0.38 29.40 -6.00
C GLN A 12 0.42 29.40 -4.68
N ASN A 13 0.40 30.49 -3.94
CA ASN A 13 1.10 30.56 -2.63
C ASN A 13 0.46 29.67 -1.57
N GLU A 14 -0.87 29.56 -1.54
CA GLU A 14 -1.61 28.67 -0.66
C GLU A 14 -1.33 27.19 -1.00
N ALA A 15 -1.29 26.82 -2.27
CA ALA A 15 -0.93 25.48 -2.71
C ALA A 15 0.52 25.09 -2.34
N VAL A 16 1.47 26.02 -2.52
CA VAL A 16 2.87 25.81 -2.11
C VAL A 16 3.01 25.70 -0.58
N ALA A 17 2.25 26.47 0.18
CA ALA A 17 2.26 26.39 1.65
C ALA A 17 1.66 25.07 2.13
N ALA A 18 0.55 24.61 1.55
CA ALA A 18 -0.07 23.32 1.85
C ALA A 18 0.86 22.15 1.52
N ALA A 19 1.53 22.17 0.37
CA ALA A 19 2.51 21.15 0.00
C ALA A 19 3.72 21.10 0.95
N ARG A 20 4.18 22.27 1.44
CA ARG A 20 5.26 22.32 2.44
C ARG A 20 4.85 21.77 3.79
N GLU A 21 3.63 22.04 4.24
CA GLU A 21 3.13 21.53 5.52
C GLU A 21 2.89 20.03 5.46
N GLU A 22 2.35 19.52 4.36
CA GLU A 22 2.19 18.10 4.12
C GLU A 22 3.54 17.36 4.09
N ARG A 23 4.54 17.93 3.40
CA ARG A 23 5.90 17.38 3.40
C ARG A 23 6.51 17.31 4.81
N ARG A 24 6.23 18.32 5.66
CA ARG A 24 6.66 18.30 7.06
C ARG A 24 5.90 17.26 7.89
N ARG A 25 4.62 17.04 7.62
CA ARG A 25 3.79 16.01 8.27
C ARG A 25 4.33 14.62 7.95
N ILE A 26 4.54 14.33 6.67
CA ILE A 26 5.09 13.06 6.20
C ILE A 26 6.47 12.82 6.80
N PHE A 27 7.34 13.84 6.82
CA PHE A 27 8.67 13.72 7.42
C PHE A 27 8.61 13.39 8.92
N ARG A 28 7.69 14.00 9.68
CA ARG A 28 7.49 13.69 11.11
C ARG A 28 6.98 12.26 11.31
N GLU A 29 6.00 11.82 10.55
CA GLU A 29 5.47 10.46 10.62
C GLU A 29 6.55 9.42 10.27
N LEU A 30 7.37 9.69 9.25
CA LEU A 30 8.50 8.85 8.85
C LEU A 30 9.55 8.77 9.95
N HIS A 31 9.89 9.93 10.53
CA HIS A 31 10.85 10.00 11.61
C HIS A 31 10.37 9.22 12.85
N ASP A 32 9.11 9.41 13.24
CA ASP A 32 8.62 8.86 14.51
C ASP A 32 8.39 7.34 14.42
N ARG A 33 7.77 6.85 13.35
CA ARG A 33 7.43 5.42 13.19
C ARG A 33 8.60 4.58 12.69
N ALA A 34 9.28 5.01 11.63
CA ALA A 34 10.39 4.24 11.08
C ALA A 34 11.58 4.21 12.02
N LEU A 35 11.90 5.34 12.70
CA LEU A 35 12.97 5.37 13.69
C LEU A 35 12.65 4.55 14.94
N GLN A 36 11.40 4.51 15.41
CA GLN A 36 11.01 3.63 16.51
C GLN A 36 11.26 2.16 16.16
N LEU A 37 10.83 1.71 14.97
CA LEU A 37 11.06 0.35 14.50
C LEU A 37 12.55 0.02 14.36
N LEU A 38 13.32 0.89 13.71
CA LEU A 38 14.76 0.71 13.56
C LEU A 38 15.50 0.74 14.92
N SER A 39 15.04 1.54 15.87
CA SER A 39 15.60 1.57 17.23
C SER A 39 15.31 0.27 17.97
N SER A 40 14.13 -0.30 17.81
CA SER A 40 13.76 -1.62 18.34
C SER A 40 14.65 -2.72 17.73
N VAL A 41 14.84 -2.72 16.42
CA VAL A 41 15.75 -3.65 15.71
C VAL A 41 17.17 -3.57 16.29
N ARG A 42 17.70 -2.37 16.45
CA ARG A 42 19.05 -2.15 17.01
C ARG A 42 19.17 -2.71 18.43
N LEU A 43 18.18 -2.43 19.30
CA LEU A 43 18.20 -2.90 20.67
C LEU A 43 18.14 -4.44 20.74
N ARG A 44 17.28 -5.08 19.94
CA ARG A 44 17.16 -6.53 19.87
C ARG A 44 18.42 -7.19 19.31
N ALA A 45 19.04 -6.61 18.29
CA ALA A 45 20.32 -7.07 17.77
C ALA A 45 21.43 -7.01 18.85
N GLU A 46 21.41 -6.01 19.73
CA GLU A 46 22.32 -5.93 20.87
C GLU A 46 22.05 -7.05 21.90
N VAL A 47 20.78 -7.35 22.18
CA VAL A 47 20.39 -8.47 23.05
C VAL A 47 20.86 -9.80 22.44
N CYS A 48 20.59 -10.05 21.16
CA CYS A 48 21.08 -11.24 20.46
C CYS A 48 22.59 -11.42 20.59
N ARG A 49 23.35 -10.35 20.42
CA ARG A 49 24.81 -10.38 20.55
C ARG A 49 25.29 -10.75 21.97
N ARG A 50 24.56 -10.35 23.00
CA ARG A 50 24.90 -10.64 24.40
C ARG A 50 24.48 -12.07 24.82
N GLU A 51 23.33 -12.55 24.33
CA GLU A 51 22.75 -13.83 24.72
C GLU A 51 23.19 -15.00 23.82
N PHE A 52 23.87 -14.73 22.69
CA PHE A 52 24.29 -15.73 21.68
C PHE A 52 24.91 -17.00 22.26
N ILE A 53 25.67 -16.89 23.37
CA ILE A 53 26.38 -18.02 24.00
C ILE A 53 25.49 -18.77 25.00
N ARG A 54 24.39 -18.18 25.46
CA ARG A 54 23.60 -18.71 26.60
C ARG A 54 22.38 -19.52 26.19
N ASP A 55 21.64 -19.08 25.18
CA ASP A 55 20.41 -19.75 24.75
C ASP A 55 20.19 -19.60 23.24
N PRO A 56 20.54 -20.62 22.41
CA PRO A 56 20.31 -20.58 20.99
C PRO A 56 18.84 -20.47 20.56
N THR A 57 17.91 -21.00 21.38
CA THR A 57 16.47 -20.98 21.06
C THR A 57 15.89 -19.58 21.27
N ALA A 58 16.33 -18.87 22.30
CA ALA A 58 15.97 -17.49 22.52
C ALA A 58 16.53 -16.59 21.39
N LEU A 59 17.72 -16.90 20.89
CA LEU A 59 18.34 -16.20 19.76
C LEU A 59 17.49 -16.28 18.49
N GLU A 60 17.02 -17.46 18.13
CA GLU A 60 16.18 -17.65 16.94
C GLU A 60 14.89 -16.82 17.01
N LYS A 61 14.23 -16.80 18.16
CA LYS A 61 13.04 -15.95 18.38
C LYS A 61 13.34 -14.45 18.24
N GLU A 62 14.43 -13.98 18.79
CA GLU A 62 14.83 -12.57 18.70
C GLU A 62 15.19 -12.18 17.25
N LEU A 63 15.84 -13.08 16.50
CA LEU A 63 16.13 -12.86 15.08
C LEU A 63 14.84 -12.76 14.25
N LEU A 64 13.85 -13.61 14.47
CA LEU A 64 12.55 -13.52 13.80
C LEU A 64 11.86 -12.18 14.09
N ILE A 65 11.91 -11.70 15.33
CA ILE A 65 11.33 -10.38 15.67
C ILE A 65 12.12 -9.22 15.02
N ILE A 66 13.42 -9.36 14.86
CA ILE A 66 14.26 -8.38 14.15
C ILE A 66 13.88 -8.33 12.67
N GLU A 67 13.74 -9.50 12.02
CA GLU A 67 13.32 -9.60 10.63
C GLU A 67 11.96 -8.94 10.44
N GLU A 68 10.98 -9.29 11.26
CA GLU A 68 9.64 -8.72 11.24
C GLU A 68 9.65 -7.18 11.39
N ASN A 69 10.32 -6.65 12.42
CA ASN A 69 10.40 -5.21 12.64
C ASN A 69 11.13 -4.48 11.49
N THR A 70 12.09 -5.13 10.85
CA THR A 70 12.79 -4.58 9.69
C THR A 70 11.85 -4.52 8.48
N GLU A 71 11.08 -5.56 8.24
CA GLU A 71 10.06 -5.58 7.18
C GLU A 71 8.99 -4.50 7.40
N LEU A 72 8.52 -4.34 8.63
CA LEU A 72 7.58 -3.29 9.02
C LEU A 72 8.15 -1.89 8.76
N ALA A 73 9.42 -1.65 9.14
CA ALA A 73 10.07 -0.37 8.91
C ALA A 73 10.21 -0.06 7.40
N VAL A 74 10.59 -1.06 6.61
CA VAL A 74 10.72 -0.93 5.15
C VAL A 74 9.35 -0.67 4.51
N ALA A 75 8.30 -1.39 4.94
CA ALA A 75 6.94 -1.19 4.43
C ALA A 75 6.44 0.24 4.74
N GLU A 76 6.65 0.72 5.97
CA GLU A 76 6.24 2.07 6.38
C GLU A 76 7.00 3.16 5.62
N ILE A 77 8.31 3.02 5.45
CA ILE A 77 9.12 3.95 4.63
C ILE A 77 8.61 3.99 3.19
N ARG A 78 8.34 2.82 2.59
CA ARG A 78 7.81 2.75 1.23
C ARG A 78 6.42 3.38 1.12
N ARG A 79 5.56 3.16 2.11
CA ARG A 79 4.24 3.78 2.19
C ARG A 79 4.35 5.30 2.13
N LEU A 80 5.15 5.88 3.01
CA LEU A 80 5.31 7.32 3.13
C LEU A 80 5.97 7.95 1.88
N LEU A 81 6.96 7.28 1.30
CA LEU A 81 7.58 7.72 0.04
C LEU A 81 6.58 7.66 -1.13
N SER A 82 5.76 6.61 -1.20
CA SER A 82 4.75 6.45 -2.25
C SER A 82 3.66 7.50 -2.12
N GLU A 83 3.20 7.80 -0.91
CA GLU A 83 2.22 8.86 -0.65
C GLU A 83 2.77 10.23 -1.08
N SER A 84 4.01 10.54 -0.74
CA SER A 84 4.67 11.80 -1.12
C SER A 84 4.86 11.95 -2.65
N GLN A 85 5.13 10.88 -3.37
CA GLN A 85 5.29 10.91 -4.83
C GLN A 85 3.95 10.97 -5.57
N ALA A 86 2.96 10.23 -5.10
CA ALA A 86 1.66 10.18 -5.78
C ALA A 86 0.83 11.45 -5.58
N GLU A 87 1.02 12.19 -4.49
CA GLU A 87 0.39 13.52 -4.34
C GLU A 87 0.85 14.52 -5.41
N THR A 88 2.03 14.31 -5.98
CA THR A 88 2.53 15.14 -7.09
C THR A 88 1.96 14.71 -8.45
N ASP A 89 1.56 13.45 -8.58
CA ASP A 89 1.29 12.83 -9.89
C ASP A 89 -0.15 12.31 -10.05
N LEU A 90 -0.89 12.08 -8.95
CA LEU A 90 -2.27 11.59 -9.04
C LEU A 90 -3.20 12.78 -9.24
N VAL A 91 -3.65 12.98 -10.47
CA VAL A 91 -4.70 13.94 -10.83
C VAL A 91 -6.02 13.16 -10.88
N ALA A 92 -7.13 13.77 -10.42
CA ALA A 92 -8.45 13.17 -10.49
C ALA A 92 -8.77 12.67 -11.92
N GLY A 93 -9.37 11.48 -12.05
CA GLY A 93 -9.68 10.86 -13.33
C GLY A 93 -8.51 10.14 -14.01
N THR A 94 -7.40 9.89 -13.31
CA THR A 94 -6.22 9.22 -13.90
C THR A 94 -5.96 7.83 -13.34
N LEU A 95 -6.79 7.31 -12.43
CA LEU A 95 -6.60 6.02 -11.77
C LEU A 95 -6.35 4.86 -12.74
N GLU A 96 -7.24 4.70 -13.74
CA GLU A 96 -7.11 3.63 -14.74
C GLU A 96 -5.77 3.71 -15.48
N ARG A 97 -5.44 4.89 -16.02
CA ARG A 97 -4.20 5.10 -16.76
C ARG A 97 -2.98 4.73 -15.92
N ARG A 98 -2.92 5.21 -14.69
CA ARG A 98 -1.79 4.95 -13.77
C ARG A 98 -1.65 3.48 -13.39
N LEU A 99 -2.77 2.81 -13.10
CA LEU A 99 -2.75 1.38 -12.83
C LEU A 99 -2.27 0.59 -14.06
N ARG A 100 -2.72 0.98 -15.25
CA ARG A 100 -2.32 0.34 -16.51
C ARG A 100 -0.82 0.49 -16.78
N GLU A 101 -0.27 1.69 -16.58
CA GLU A 101 1.17 1.97 -16.69
C GLU A 101 2.00 1.14 -15.70
N GLU A 102 1.57 1.06 -14.43
CA GLU A 102 2.26 0.24 -13.42
C GLU A 102 2.18 -1.26 -13.71
N MET A 103 1.02 -1.76 -14.10
CA MET A 103 0.84 -3.16 -14.46
C MET A 103 1.78 -3.57 -15.60
N GLU A 104 1.99 -2.69 -16.59
CA GLU A 104 2.93 -2.94 -17.68
C GLU A 104 4.38 -3.02 -17.18
N ILE A 105 4.77 -2.15 -16.24
CA ILE A 105 6.10 -2.20 -15.60
C ILE A 105 6.28 -3.51 -14.82
N PHE A 106 5.28 -3.94 -14.06
CA PHE A 106 5.35 -5.20 -13.33
C PHE A 106 5.41 -6.41 -14.27
N ARG A 107 4.58 -6.42 -15.32
CA ARG A 107 4.59 -7.47 -16.34
C ARG A 107 5.97 -7.65 -16.97
N SER A 108 6.60 -6.55 -17.36
CA SER A 108 7.93 -6.60 -18.02
C SER A 108 9.05 -7.11 -17.09
N ARG A 109 8.90 -6.95 -15.77
CA ARG A 109 9.94 -7.31 -14.78
C ARG A 109 9.75 -8.66 -14.13
N SER A 110 8.50 -9.12 -13.96
CA SER A 110 8.19 -10.34 -13.21
C SER A 110 7.92 -11.56 -14.08
N GLY A 111 7.62 -11.38 -15.37
CA GLY A 111 7.15 -12.46 -16.24
C GLY A 111 5.75 -12.97 -15.91
N LEU A 112 5.05 -12.33 -14.94
CA LEU A 112 3.70 -12.64 -14.52
C LEU A 112 2.68 -12.25 -15.59
N GLN A 113 1.73 -13.11 -15.89
CA GLN A 113 0.64 -12.79 -16.79
C GLN A 113 -0.37 -11.89 -16.04
N LEU A 114 -0.40 -10.62 -16.42
CA LEU A 114 -1.25 -9.60 -15.79
C LEU A 114 -2.44 -9.26 -16.68
N THR A 115 -3.65 -9.39 -16.12
CA THR A 115 -4.90 -9.02 -16.78
C THR A 115 -5.55 -7.88 -15.98
N PHE A 116 -5.92 -6.80 -16.68
CA PHE A 116 -6.56 -5.64 -16.07
C PHE A 116 -7.84 -5.27 -16.79
N HIS A 117 -8.97 -5.37 -16.10
CA HIS A 117 -10.28 -4.93 -16.52
C HIS A 117 -10.72 -3.70 -15.75
N CYS A 118 -11.06 -2.63 -16.43
CA CYS A 118 -11.55 -1.40 -15.81
C CYS A 118 -12.86 -0.97 -16.49
N ALA A 119 -13.91 -0.87 -15.70
CA ALA A 119 -15.23 -0.37 -16.06
C ALA A 119 -15.60 0.81 -15.16
N ILE A 120 -14.74 1.84 -15.18
CA ILE A 120 -14.91 3.09 -14.42
C ILE A 120 -14.83 4.23 -15.43
N ASP A 121 -15.84 5.11 -15.43
CA ASP A 121 -15.79 6.33 -16.22
C ASP A 121 -14.79 7.31 -15.61
N SER A 122 -13.97 7.95 -16.44
CA SER A 122 -13.04 8.99 -16.02
C SER A 122 -13.80 10.06 -15.25
N HIS A 123 -13.26 10.46 -14.09
CA HIS A 123 -13.87 11.45 -13.20
C HIS A 123 -15.16 11.03 -12.47
N SER A 124 -15.54 9.74 -12.50
CA SER A 124 -16.71 9.24 -11.75
C SER A 124 -16.45 9.00 -10.27
N LEU A 125 -15.17 8.97 -9.87
CA LEU A 125 -14.74 8.73 -8.49
C LEU A 125 -14.21 10.00 -7.82
N PRO A 126 -14.51 10.21 -6.53
CA PRO A 126 -13.81 11.22 -5.74
C PRO A 126 -12.30 10.97 -5.71
N TYR A 127 -11.50 12.02 -5.73
CA TYR A 127 -10.03 11.92 -5.68
C TYR A 127 -9.51 11.09 -4.49
N SER A 128 -10.14 11.23 -3.33
CA SER A 128 -9.80 10.44 -2.14
C SER A 128 -9.98 8.94 -2.36
N VAL A 129 -11.02 8.53 -3.07
CA VAL A 129 -11.28 7.13 -3.43
C VAL A 129 -10.25 6.63 -4.45
N GLU A 130 -10.01 7.40 -5.52
CA GLU A 130 -8.98 7.06 -6.51
C GLU A 130 -7.60 6.85 -5.87
N ARG A 131 -7.23 7.77 -4.97
CA ARG A 131 -5.94 7.74 -4.27
C ARG A 131 -5.77 6.48 -3.42
N GLU A 132 -6.72 6.17 -2.55
CA GLU A 132 -6.61 5.02 -1.66
C GLU A 132 -6.73 3.69 -2.43
N LEU A 133 -7.54 3.63 -3.49
CA LEU A 133 -7.60 2.48 -4.39
C LEU A 133 -6.26 2.24 -5.09
N TYR A 134 -5.65 3.29 -5.65
CA TYR A 134 -4.36 3.19 -6.32
C TYR A 134 -3.30 2.56 -5.40
N PHE A 135 -3.14 3.08 -4.18
CA PHE A 135 -2.16 2.55 -3.24
C PHE A 135 -2.47 1.14 -2.78
N THR A 136 -3.75 0.85 -2.52
CA THR A 136 -4.17 -0.48 -2.07
C THR A 136 -3.95 -1.53 -3.14
N LEU A 137 -4.32 -1.24 -4.39
CA LEU A 137 -4.13 -2.14 -5.52
C LEU A 137 -2.65 -2.33 -5.86
N ARG A 138 -1.87 -1.26 -5.83
CA ARG A 138 -0.42 -1.30 -6.04
C ARG A 138 0.27 -2.19 -5.02
N GLU A 139 -0.07 -2.05 -3.74
CA GLU A 139 0.47 -2.90 -2.67
C GLU A 139 0.08 -4.37 -2.87
N GLY A 140 -1.17 -4.64 -3.24
CA GLY A 140 -1.63 -5.98 -3.56
C GLY A 140 -0.87 -6.62 -4.73
N VAL A 141 -0.59 -5.86 -5.79
CA VAL A 141 0.25 -6.32 -6.93
C VAL A 141 1.68 -6.62 -6.47
N ILE A 142 2.28 -5.74 -5.67
CA ILE A 142 3.62 -5.96 -5.12
C ILE A 142 3.66 -7.24 -4.28
N ASN A 143 2.65 -7.49 -3.43
CA ASN A 143 2.55 -8.69 -2.62
C ASN A 143 2.43 -9.95 -3.48
N ALA A 144 1.60 -9.93 -4.52
CA ALA A 144 1.50 -11.03 -5.46
C ALA A 144 2.83 -11.31 -6.14
N VAL A 145 3.51 -10.30 -6.70
CA VAL A 145 4.80 -10.45 -7.39
C VAL A 145 5.89 -11.02 -6.47
N ARG A 146 5.90 -10.61 -5.19
CA ARG A 146 6.98 -10.99 -4.26
C ARG A 146 6.75 -12.33 -3.57
N HIS A 147 5.49 -12.64 -3.23
CA HIS A 147 5.19 -13.68 -2.26
C HIS A 147 4.35 -14.82 -2.82
N SER A 148 3.54 -14.58 -3.86
CA SER A 148 2.56 -15.57 -4.29
C SER A 148 3.14 -16.71 -5.13
N ARG A 149 4.25 -16.53 -5.82
CA ARG A 149 4.75 -17.44 -6.86
C ARG A 149 3.69 -17.73 -7.94
N ALA A 150 2.78 -16.80 -8.15
CA ALA A 150 1.73 -16.92 -9.15
C ALA A 150 2.29 -16.88 -10.57
N SER A 151 1.59 -17.48 -11.50
CA SER A 151 1.80 -17.30 -12.94
C SER A 151 0.82 -16.29 -13.54
N GLU A 152 -0.30 -16.03 -12.86
CA GLU A 152 -1.36 -15.15 -13.32
C GLU A 152 -1.87 -14.24 -12.18
N LEU A 153 -2.11 -12.96 -12.51
CA LEU A 153 -2.72 -11.97 -11.64
C LEU A 153 -3.80 -11.22 -12.41
N ARG A 154 -4.99 -11.16 -11.84
CA ARG A 154 -6.15 -10.47 -12.40
C ARG A 154 -6.53 -9.29 -11.52
N LEU A 155 -6.66 -8.13 -12.13
CA LEU A 155 -7.16 -6.91 -11.50
C LEU A 155 -8.45 -6.49 -12.20
N ALA A 156 -9.51 -6.24 -11.44
CA ALA A 156 -10.76 -5.73 -11.97
C ALA A 156 -11.29 -4.56 -11.13
N LEU A 157 -11.78 -3.52 -11.82
CA LEU A 157 -12.44 -2.36 -11.22
C LEU A 157 -13.76 -2.09 -11.94
N SER A 158 -14.80 -1.74 -11.18
CA SER A 158 -16.07 -1.26 -11.71
C SER A 158 -16.66 -0.20 -10.79
N HIS A 159 -17.47 0.69 -11.37
CA HIS A 159 -18.23 1.70 -10.63
C HIS A 159 -19.68 1.71 -11.12
N GLU A 160 -20.58 1.35 -10.23
CA GLU A 160 -22.01 1.29 -10.51
C GLU A 160 -22.82 1.69 -9.27
N ASN A 161 -23.90 2.44 -9.48
CA ASN A 161 -24.87 2.81 -8.45
C ASN A 161 -24.22 3.41 -7.19
N GLY A 162 -23.29 4.39 -7.36
CA GLY A 162 -22.61 5.05 -6.25
C GLY A 162 -21.65 4.12 -5.47
N THR A 163 -21.24 3.00 -6.05
CA THR A 163 -20.36 2.02 -5.42
C THR A 163 -19.22 1.64 -6.35
N CYS A 164 -17.99 1.83 -5.87
CA CYS A 164 -16.80 1.34 -6.55
C CYS A 164 -16.43 -0.03 -6.00
N LYS A 165 -16.28 -1.02 -6.89
CA LYS A 165 -15.81 -2.36 -6.58
C LYS A 165 -14.45 -2.59 -7.22
N ALA A 166 -13.53 -3.15 -6.45
CA ALA A 166 -12.23 -3.57 -6.95
C ALA A 166 -11.89 -4.97 -6.46
N SER A 167 -11.22 -5.75 -7.30
CA SER A 167 -10.71 -7.06 -6.92
C SER A 167 -9.33 -7.31 -7.52
N LEU A 168 -8.50 -7.99 -6.76
CA LEU A 168 -7.19 -8.50 -7.15
C LEU A 168 -7.15 -9.99 -6.84
N GLU A 169 -6.78 -10.82 -7.82
CA GLU A 169 -6.75 -12.27 -7.67
C GLU A 169 -5.49 -12.84 -8.30
N ASP A 170 -4.72 -13.62 -7.53
CA ASP A 170 -3.58 -14.39 -8.00
C ASP A 170 -3.85 -15.89 -7.88
N ASN A 171 -3.21 -16.67 -8.74
CA ASN A 171 -3.26 -18.13 -8.73
C ASN A 171 -2.05 -18.76 -8.01
N GLY A 172 -1.46 -18.06 -7.05
CA GLY A 172 -0.24 -18.47 -6.39
C GLY A 172 -0.43 -19.44 -5.24
N THR A 173 0.56 -19.47 -4.35
CA THR A 173 0.59 -20.42 -3.23
C THR A 173 -0.44 -20.15 -2.15
N GLY A 174 -1.02 -18.95 -2.10
CA GLY A 174 -1.87 -18.55 -0.98
C GLY A 174 -1.16 -18.68 0.38
N PHE A 175 -1.89 -18.48 1.44
CA PHE A 175 -1.38 -18.58 2.81
C PHE A 175 -2.52 -18.84 3.81
N ASP A 176 -2.15 -19.22 5.04
CA ASP A 176 -3.11 -19.39 6.13
C ASP A 176 -3.28 -18.08 6.90
N LEU A 177 -4.46 -17.47 6.83
CA LEU A 177 -4.79 -16.24 7.55
C LEU A 177 -4.71 -16.40 9.07
N ALA A 178 -4.98 -17.59 9.61
CA ALA A 178 -4.96 -17.85 11.05
C ALA A 178 -3.54 -17.98 11.61
N SER A 179 -2.58 -18.41 10.80
CA SER A 179 -1.17 -18.53 11.20
C SER A 179 -0.45 -17.17 11.30
N THR A 180 -1.13 -16.08 11.00
CA THR A 180 -0.57 -14.74 10.79
C THR A 180 -0.75 -13.79 11.97
N GLU A 181 -1.15 -14.30 13.15
CA GLU A 181 -1.28 -13.49 14.38
C GLU A 181 0.04 -12.88 14.89
N GLY A 182 1.17 -13.18 14.26
CA GLY A 182 2.52 -12.76 14.64
C GLY A 182 3.13 -11.57 13.89
N GLY A 183 2.38 -10.77 13.08
CA GLY A 183 2.92 -9.53 12.49
C GLY A 183 3.28 -9.55 11.00
N SER A 184 3.26 -10.71 10.35
CA SER A 184 3.69 -10.92 8.95
C SER A 184 2.82 -10.23 7.88
N HIS A 185 1.68 -9.56 8.25
CA HIS A 185 0.71 -9.03 7.29
C HIS A 185 0.39 -7.55 7.49
N TYR A 186 1.39 -6.79 7.85
CA TYR A 186 1.26 -5.33 8.02
C TYR A 186 0.72 -4.65 6.75
N GLY A 187 1.17 -5.07 5.56
CA GLY A 187 0.66 -4.58 4.29
C GLY A 187 -0.84 -4.81 4.12
N LEU A 188 -1.33 -6.01 4.47
CA LEU A 188 -2.77 -6.35 4.41
C LEU A 188 -3.58 -5.51 5.40
N ARG A 189 -3.07 -5.27 6.59
CA ARG A 189 -3.70 -4.40 7.58
C ARG A 189 -3.81 -2.96 7.08
N ILE A 190 -2.74 -2.40 6.52
CA ILE A 190 -2.76 -1.05 5.94
C ILE A 190 -3.77 -0.97 4.79
N MET A 191 -3.81 -1.95 3.90
CA MET A 191 -4.78 -2.00 2.81
C MET A 191 -6.22 -1.96 3.35
N ARG A 192 -6.51 -2.75 4.39
CA ARG A 192 -7.81 -2.75 5.07
C ARG A 192 -8.14 -1.39 5.67
N GLU A 193 -7.24 -0.83 6.48
CA GLU A 193 -7.43 0.48 7.12
C GLU A 193 -7.69 1.61 6.12
N ARG A 194 -7.03 1.59 4.94
CA ARG A 194 -7.26 2.56 3.87
C ARG A 194 -8.69 2.51 3.34
N ILE A 195 -9.18 1.32 3.07
CA ILE A 195 -10.52 1.12 2.51
C ILE A 195 -11.60 1.42 3.55
N GLU A 196 -11.41 0.99 4.80
CA GLU A 196 -12.34 1.25 5.91
C GLU A 196 -12.45 2.74 6.25
N LYS A 197 -11.38 3.52 6.11
CA LYS A 197 -11.41 4.99 6.26
C LYS A 197 -12.32 5.70 5.25
N LEU A 198 -12.57 5.07 4.11
CA LEU A 198 -13.51 5.56 3.10
C LEU A 198 -14.95 5.05 3.33
N GLY A 199 -15.21 4.38 4.46
CA GLY A 199 -16.49 3.71 4.72
C GLY A 199 -16.67 2.44 3.89
N GLY A 200 -15.61 1.95 3.26
CA GLY A 200 -15.62 0.75 2.41
C GLY A 200 -15.43 -0.54 3.20
N GLN A 201 -15.63 -1.65 2.49
CA GLN A 201 -15.40 -3.01 2.97
C GLN A 201 -14.18 -3.61 2.27
N PHE A 202 -13.36 -4.35 3.02
CA PHE A 202 -12.18 -5.04 2.55
C PHE A 202 -12.23 -6.51 2.98
N ALA A 203 -12.13 -7.43 2.03
CA ALA A 203 -12.14 -8.85 2.27
C ALA A 203 -10.95 -9.54 1.60
N ILE A 204 -10.43 -10.58 2.25
CA ILE A 204 -9.38 -11.45 1.73
C ILE A 204 -9.89 -12.88 1.80
N ASP A 205 -9.78 -13.59 0.68
CA ASP A 205 -10.02 -15.02 0.54
C ASP A 205 -8.72 -15.67 0.06
N THR A 206 -8.13 -16.52 0.90
CA THR A 206 -6.87 -17.21 0.62
C THR A 206 -6.75 -18.48 1.45
N ALA A 207 -6.11 -19.49 0.90
CA ALA A 207 -5.72 -20.69 1.61
C ALA A 207 -4.45 -21.28 0.97
N PRO A 208 -3.64 -22.06 1.68
CA PRO A 208 -2.48 -22.72 1.12
C PRO A 208 -2.82 -23.52 -0.14
N GLY A 209 -2.12 -23.21 -1.24
CA GLY A 209 -2.31 -23.83 -2.55
C GLY A 209 -3.49 -23.30 -3.38
N LYS A 210 -4.24 -22.26 -2.92
CA LYS A 210 -5.43 -21.75 -3.61
C LYS A 210 -5.29 -20.32 -4.15
N GLY A 211 -4.09 -19.71 -4.04
CA GLY A 211 -3.88 -18.32 -4.40
C GLY A 211 -4.50 -17.36 -3.39
N THR A 212 -4.62 -16.10 -3.79
CA THR A 212 -5.19 -15.03 -2.95
C THR A 212 -6.14 -14.18 -3.75
N ARG A 213 -7.32 -13.89 -3.18
CA ARG A 213 -8.28 -12.92 -3.69
C ARG A 213 -8.50 -11.82 -2.67
N ILE A 214 -8.27 -10.58 -3.08
CA ILE A 214 -8.59 -9.37 -2.32
C ILE A 214 -9.80 -8.71 -2.99
N SER A 215 -10.81 -8.35 -2.22
CA SER A 215 -12.02 -7.69 -2.70
C SER A 215 -12.31 -6.44 -1.90
N MET A 216 -12.70 -5.38 -2.57
CA MET A 216 -13.01 -4.07 -1.99
C MET A 216 -14.35 -3.56 -2.53
N CYS A 217 -15.12 -2.92 -1.66
CA CYS A 217 -16.38 -2.29 -2.00
C CYS A 217 -16.45 -0.94 -1.28
N ILE A 218 -16.50 0.17 -2.01
CA ILE A 218 -16.36 1.54 -1.46
C ILE A 218 -17.55 2.37 -1.91
N PRO A 219 -18.34 2.96 -0.98
CA PRO A 219 -19.35 3.94 -1.33
C PRO A 219 -18.67 5.20 -1.86
N THR A 220 -19.28 5.83 -2.88
CA THR A 220 -18.72 7.01 -3.57
C THR A 220 -19.65 8.22 -3.52
N GLU A 221 -20.79 8.08 -2.83
CA GLU A 221 -21.77 9.15 -2.58
C GLU A 221 -21.52 9.81 -1.22
#